data_76f5d711ccd71ca05aebe86587d1404a
#
_entry.id   76f5d711ccd71ca05aebe86587d1404a
#
_cell.length_a   1.000
_cell.length_b   1.000
_cell.length_c   1.000
_cell.angle_alpha   90.00
_cell.angle_beta   90.00
_cell.angle_gamma   90.00
#
_symmetry.space_group_name_H-M   'P 1'
#
loop_
_entity.id
_entity.type
_entity.pdbx_description
1 polymer ?
#
loop_
_entity_poly.entity_id
_entity_poly.type
_entity_poly.pdbx_seq_one_letter_code
_entity_poly.pdbx_strand_id
1 'polypeptide(L)'
;IPTPFPRMTWKEAMDQYGSDKPERRFGMKLTDVSSIFENSGFKVFASAVSNGGVVKAINAKGFGSASVGQIDALTKTAVEAGAKGLAYIKVREEDWRSPISKFLSDEEKQKLTEALDIETGDLVLFAAGPWEPSCDILGRVRLQCAEFMELLKDNKERDFLWVIEFPLVGWDEEEQRWVAIHHPFTRPVKEDEQKLLSGELSADLRAQAYDVVLNGTELGGGSIRIHERDLQSAMFKALGITEEQAREQFGHILDAFSFGAPPHGGLALGLDRLVMMICNAESIREVIAFPKNNRGAD
;
A
#
# COMPACT_ATOMS: atom_id res chain seq x y z
N ILE A 1 9.75 -17.93 -15.46
CA ILE A 1 9.45 -17.27 -14.17
C ILE A 1 10.58 -17.62 -13.23
N PRO A 2 11.32 -16.65 -12.71
CA PRO A 2 12.40 -16.91 -11.77
C PRO A 2 11.85 -17.41 -10.42
N THR A 3 12.57 -18.36 -9.81
CA THR A 3 12.28 -18.91 -8.49
C THR A 3 13.55 -18.96 -7.66
N PRO A 4 13.47 -18.75 -6.32
CA PRO A 4 12.27 -18.40 -5.55
C PRO A 4 11.75 -17.01 -5.88
N PHE A 5 10.43 -16.78 -5.69
CA PHE A 5 9.88 -15.44 -5.86
C PHE A 5 10.50 -14.45 -4.87
N PRO A 6 10.79 -13.21 -5.30
CA PRO A 6 11.28 -12.17 -4.40
C PRO A 6 10.29 -11.93 -3.25
N ARG A 7 10.79 -11.41 -2.14
CA ARG A 7 9.99 -11.02 -0.97
C ARG A 7 10.18 -9.53 -0.72
N MET A 8 9.10 -8.88 -0.32
CA MET A 8 9.06 -7.47 0.06
C MET A 8 8.15 -7.35 1.27
N THR A 9 8.52 -6.58 2.26
CA THR A 9 7.61 -6.29 3.37
C THR A 9 6.47 -5.39 2.91
N TRP A 10 5.32 -5.46 3.59
CA TRP A 10 4.19 -4.56 3.35
C TRP A 10 4.64 -3.10 3.44
N LYS A 11 5.46 -2.78 4.42
CA LYS A 11 5.98 -1.41 4.61
C LYS A 11 6.81 -0.94 3.41
N GLU A 12 7.69 -1.79 2.88
CA GLU A 12 8.47 -1.48 1.67
C GLU A 12 7.58 -1.34 0.43
N ALA A 13 6.56 -2.18 0.30
CA ALA A 13 5.60 -2.13 -0.81
C ALA A 13 4.82 -0.81 -0.78
N MET A 14 4.30 -0.43 0.37
CA MET A 14 3.63 0.86 0.56
C MET A 14 4.58 2.02 0.36
N ASP A 15 5.77 1.97 0.94
CA ASP A 15 6.75 3.06 0.89
C ASP A 15 7.26 3.35 -0.52
N GLN A 16 7.49 2.30 -1.34
CA GLN A 16 8.07 2.42 -2.67
C GLN A 16 7.03 2.46 -3.81
N TYR A 17 5.84 1.91 -3.61
CA TYR A 17 4.85 1.76 -4.69
C TYR A 17 3.45 2.25 -4.32
N GLY A 18 3.21 2.57 -3.04
CA GLY A 18 1.93 3.04 -2.54
C GLY A 18 0.83 1.98 -2.63
N SER A 19 1.16 0.70 -2.52
CA SER A 19 0.21 -0.40 -2.61
C SER A 19 0.79 -1.66 -1.99
N ASP A 20 -0.07 -2.45 -1.33
CA ASP A 20 0.19 -3.81 -0.85
C ASP A 20 0.30 -4.87 -1.97
N LYS A 21 -0.08 -4.51 -3.18
CA LYS A 21 0.03 -5.31 -4.42
C LYS A 21 0.74 -4.50 -5.51
N PRO A 22 2.05 -4.25 -5.37
CA PRO A 22 2.76 -3.33 -6.23
C PRO A 22 2.91 -3.85 -7.66
N GLU A 23 2.62 -2.97 -8.64
CA GLU A 23 3.00 -3.16 -10.02
C GLU A 23 4.42 -2.59 -10.21
N ARG A 24 5.43 -3.45 -10.38
CA ARG A 24 6.85 -3.06 -10.38
C ARG A 24 7.47 -2.91 -11.75
N ARG A 25 6.84 -3.44 -12.81
CA ARG A 25 7.41 -3.61 -14.15
C ARG A 25 7.78 -2.31 -14.87
N PHE A 26 7.21 -1.17 -14.45
CA PHE A 26 7.54 0.13 -15.04
C PHE A 26 8.37 1.05 -14.11
N GLY A 27 8.82 0.55 -12.96
CA GLY A 27 9.58 1.35 -12.02
C GLY A 27 8.75 2.48 -11.39
N MET A 28 9.15 3.74 -11.54
CA MET A 28 8.50 4.95 -11.01
C MET A 28 8.18 4.81 -9.52
N LYS A 29 9.21 4.64 -8.69
CA LYS A 29 9.05 4.48 -7.24
C LYS A 29 8.68 5.79 -6.57
N LEU A 30 7.95 5.68 -5.46
CA LEU A 30 7.76 6.76 -4.52
C LEU A 30 9.08 7.03 -3.80
N THR A 31 9.43 8.28 -3.64
CA THR A 31 10.62 8.74 -2.90
C THR A 31 10.18 9.65 -1.76
N ASP A 32 10.73 9.43 -0.57
CA ASP A 32 10.55 10.34 0.55
C ASP A 32 11.45 11.57 0.38
N VAL A 33 10.83 12.74 0.31
CA VAL A 33 11.51 14.03 0.16
C VAL A 33 11.23 14.97 1.34
N SER A 34 10.73 14.42 2.45
CA SER A 34 10.32 15.18 3.63
C SER A 34 11.42 16.07 4.17
N SER A 35 12.66 15.58 4.26
CA SER A 35 13.80 16.32 4.76
C SER A 35 14.14 17.58 3.94
N ILE A 36 13.75 17.62 2.66
CA ILE A 36 13.95 18.78 1.79
C ILE A 36 13.02 19.94 2.22
N PHE A 37 11.86 19.60 2.78
CA PHE A 37 10.78 20.56 3.04
C PHE A 37 10.59 20.94 4.51
N GLU A 38 11.46 20.50 5.43
CA GLU A 38 11.37 20.85 6.87
C GLU A 38 11.27 22.34 7.13
N ASN A 39 12.01 23.15 6.36
CA ASN A 39 12.05 24.61 6.48
C ASN A 39 11.59 25.32 5.19
N SER A 40 10.77 24.67 4.39
CA SER A 40 10.35 25.15 3.08
C SER A 40 9.46 26.41 3.16
N GLY A 41 9.63 27.30 2.20
CA GLY A 41 8.69 28.39 1.94
C GLY A 41 7.29 27.93 1.51
N PHE A 42 7.15 26.70 1.04
CA PHE A 42 5.87 26.10 0.74
C PHE A 42 5.20 25.51 2.00
N LYS A 43 4.42 26.35 2.66
CA LYS A 43 3.83 26.06 3.99
C LYS A 43 3.06 24.73 4.08
N VAL A 44 2.45 24.24 2.99
CA VAL A 44 1.68 22.99 2.99
C VAL A 44 2.62 21.81 3.29
N PHE A 45 3.80 21.76 2.64
CA PHE A 45 4.76 20.69 2.84
C PHE A 45 5.47 20.83 4.20
N ALA A 46 5.94 22.04 4.53
CA ALA A 46 6.56 22.30 5.83
C ALA A 46 5.62 21.94 7.00
N SER A 47 4.34 22.27 6.89
CA SER A 47 3.34 21.91 7.91
C SER A 47 3.07 20.41 7.98
N ALA A 48 3.06 19.69 6.86
CA ALA A 48 2.91 18.25 6.87
C ALA A 48 4.05 17.58 7.65
N VAL A 49 5.30 17.98 7.36
CA VAL A 49 6.48 17.43 8.03
C VAL A 49 6.51 17.80 9.51
N SER A 50 6.26 19.07 9.86
CA SER A 50 6.27 19.53 11.26
C SER A 50 5.21 18.86 12.14
N ASN A 51 4.14 18.35 11.53
CA ASN A 51 3.09 17.58 12.22
C ASN A 51 3.36 16.06 12.23
N GLY A 52 4.57 15.63 11.92
CA GLY A 52 4.95 14.22 11.92
C GLY A 52 4.48 13.41 10.70
N GLY A 53 4.00 14.10 9.66
CA GLY A 53 3.70 13.50 8.36
C GLY A 53 4.91 13.48 7.42
N VAL A 54 4.67 13.12 6.18
CA VAL A 54 5.68 13.00 5.13
C VAL A 54 5.35 13.85 3.91
N VAL A 55 6.36 14.10 3.08
CA VAL A 55 6.21 14.53 1.68
C VAL A 55 6.81 13.44 0.81
N LYS A 56 5.96 12.77 0.07
CA LYS A 56 6.36 11.76 -0.93
C LYS A 56 6.29 12.36 -2.32
N ALA A 57 7.16 11.89 -3.22
CA ALA A 57 7.17 12.32 -4.60
C ALA A 57 7.36 11.13 -5.56
N ILE A 58 6.85 11.25 -6.77
CA ILE A 58 7.16 10.38 -7.91
C ILE A 58 7.66 11.24 -9.07
N ASN A 59 8.60 10.70 -9.86
CA ASN A 59 9.05 11.29 -11.10
C ASN A 59 8.55 10.48 -12.29
N ALA A 60 7.57 11.01 -13.02
CA ALA A 60 7.11 10.47 -14.29
C ALA A 60 8.03 10.96 -15.42
N LYS A 61 9.09 10.19 -15.69
CA LYS A 61 10.15 10.49 -16.66
C LYS A 61 9.57 10.75 -18.04
N GLY A 62 9.89 11.91 -18.63
CA GLY A 62 9.44 12.30 -19.95
C GLY A 62 7.97 12.72 -20.07
N PHE A 63 7.21 12.79 -18.96
CA PHE A 63 5.78 13.14 -18.98
C PHE A 63 5.50 14.63 -18.73
N GLY A 64 6.49 15.51 -18.80
CA GLY A 64 6.35 16.97 -18.64
C GLY A 64 5.44 17.64 -19.69
N SER A 65 5.21 16.97 -20.84
CA SER A 65 4.28 17.39 -21.88
C SER A 65 2.81 17.05 -21.58
N ALA A 66 2.48 16.42 -20.43
CA ALA A 66 1.13 16.09 -20.02
C ALA A 66 0.15 17.26 -20.27
N SER A 67 -0.97 16.98 -20.92
CA SER A 67 -2.00 17.97 -21.19
C SER A 67 -2.69 18.47 -19.91
N VAL A 68 -3.43 19.57 -19.98
CA VAL A 68 -4.23 20.06 -18.86
C VAL A 68 -5.24 18.99 -18.43
N GLY A 69 -5.92 18.35 -19.37
CA GLY A 69 -6.89 17.30 -19.07
C GLY A 69 -6.27 16.08 -18.37
N GLN A 70 -5.02 15.71 -18.71
CA GLN A 70 -4.31 14.64 -18.00
C GLN A 70 -3.95 15.05 -16.56
N ILE A 71 -3.48 16.28 -16.35
CA ILE A 71 -3.22 16.80 -15.00
C ILE A 71 -4.51 16.87 -14.16
N ASP A 72 -5.61 17.30 -14.75
CA ASP A 72 -6.93 17.33 -14.08
C ASP A 72 -7.38 15.91 -13.70
N ALA A 73 -7.19 14.94 -14.58
CA ALA A 73 -7.51 13.53 -14.30
C ALA A 73 -6.63 12.97 -13.17
N LEU A 74 -5.31 13.23 -13.18
CA LEU A 74 -4.41 12.84 -12.08
C LEU A 74 -4.80 13.51 -10.76
N THR A 75 -5.21 14.79 -10.82
CA THR A 75 -5.68 15.51 -9.64
C THR A 75 -6.98 14.90 -9.10
N LYS A 76 -7.90 14.52 -9.99
CA LYS A 76 -9.15 13.85 -9.62
C LYS A 76 -8.87 12.52 -8.93
N THR A 77 -7.98 11.69 -9.47
CA THR A 77 -7.56 10.43 -8.84
C THR A 77 -6.98 10.67 -7.44
N ALA A 78 -6.12 11.68 -7.28
CA ALA A 78 -5.58 12.04 -5.96
C ALA A 78 -6.69 12.46 -4.99
N VAL A 79 -7.67 13.26 -5.43
CA VAL A 79 -8.79 13.72 -4.59
C VAL A 79 -9.71 12.55 -4.22
N GLU A 80 -10.01 11.65 -5.14
CA GLU A 80 -10.78 10.42 -4.87
C GLU A 80 -10.07 9.48 -3.88
N ALA A 81 -8.73 9.56 -3.81
CA ALA A 81 -7.90 8.88 -2.80
C ALA A 81 -7.79 9.66 -1.47
N GLY A 82 -8.47 10.80 -1.31
CA GLY A 82 -8.51 11.58 -0.08
C GLY A 82 -7.58 12.80 -0.03
N ALA A 83 -6.87 13.12 -1.11
CA ALA A 83 -6.07 14.34 -1.17
C ALA A 83 -6.95 15.59 -1.27
N LYS A 84 -6.45 16.72 -0.75
CA LYS A 84 -7.09 18.04 -0.97
C LYS A 84 -6.77 18.62 -2.35
N GLY A 85 -5.84 18.04 -3.07
CA GLY A 85 -5.35 18.43 -4.39
C GLY A 85 -4.03 17.72 -4.69
N LEU A 86 -3.49 17.96 -5.88
CA LEU A 86 -2.24 17.34 -6.34
C LEU A 86 -1.21 18.42 -6.67
N ALA A 87 -0.13 18.47 -5.93
CA ALA A 87 0.99 19.33 -6.25
C ALA A 87 1.86 18.66 -7.34
N TYR A 88 2.28 19.43 -8.34
CA TYR A 88 3.09 18.91 -9.43
C TYR A 88 4.07 19.95 -9.97
N ILE A 89 5.11 19.48 -10.65
CA ILE A 89 6.09 20.30 -11.37
C ILE A 89 6.33 19.71 -12.75
N LYS A 90 6.13 20.51 -13.79
CA LYS A 90 6.57 20.21 -15.17
C LYS A 90 7.95 20.80 -15.36
N VAL A 91 8.94 19.94 -15.56
CA VAL A 91 10.34 20.34 -15.72
C VAL A 91 10.58 20.72 -17.18
N ARG A 92 10.95 21.96 -17.45
CA ARG A 92 11.28 22.48 -18.76
C ARG A 92 12.73 22.95 -18.83
N GLU A 93 13.21 23.17 -20.03
CA GLU A 93 14.60 23.57 -20.27
C GLU A 93 14.95 24.91 -19.57
N GLU A 94 14.01 25.86 -19.57
CA GLU A 94 14.24 27.21 -19.03
C GLU A 94 13.67 27.39 -17.60
N ASP A 95 12.64 26.60 -17.22
CA ASP A 95 11.96 26.79 -15.95
C ASP A 95 11.23 25.55 -15.45
N TRP A 96 10.92 25.54 -14.15
CA TRP A 96 10.01 24.60 -13.51
C TRP A 96 8.59 25.16 -13.47
N ARG A 97 7.76 24.75 -14.42
CA ARG A 97 6.39 25.23 -14.51
C ARG A 97 5.48 24.53 -13.52
N SER A 98 5.04 25.26 -12.51
CA SER A 98 4.23 24.72 -11.42
C SER A 98 3.55 25.82 -10.61
N PRO A 99 2.35 25.57 -10.02
CA PRO A 99 1.75 26.46 -9.04
C PRO A 99 2.62 26.65 -7.79
N ILE A 100 3.49 25.68 -7.46
CA ILE A 100 4.32 25.69 -6.25
C ILE A 100 5.77 26.14 -6.49
N SER A 101 6.25 26.22 -7.74
CA SER A 101 7.65 26.50 -8.06
C SER A 101 8.18 27.82 -7.48
N LYS A 102 7.31 28.82 -7.36
CA LYS A 102 7.67 30.14 -6.79
C LYS A 102 7.97 30.12 -5.29
N PHE A 103 7.61 29.04 -4.60
CA PHE A 103 7.87 28.87 -3.18
C PHE A 103 9.12 28.02 -2.90
N LEU A 104 9.68 27.39 -3.95
CA LEU A 104 10.85 26.52 -3.84
C LEU A 104 12.12 27.33 -4.04
N SER A 105 13.04 27.20 -3.09
CA SER A 105 14.40 27.75 -3.23
C SER A 105 15.21 26.95 -4.27
N ASP A 106 16.30 27.53 -4.74
CA ASP A 106 17.19 26.83 -5.68
C ASP A 106 17.89 25.63 -5.03
N GLU A 107 18.16 25.68 -3.72
CA GLU A 107 18.68 24.55 -2.95
C GLU A 107 17.67 23.38 -2.89
N GLU A 108 16.38 23.67 -2.65
CA GLU A 108 15.31 22.66 -2.68
C GLU A 108 15.18 22.02 -4.06
N LYS A 109 15.23 22.82 -5.13
CA LYS A 109 15.20 22.30 -6.50
C LYS A 109 16.39 21.39 -6.81
N GLN A 110 17.60 21.78 -6.37
CA GLN A 110 18.79 20.95 -6.54
C GLN A 110 18.64 19.62 -5.79
N LYS A 111 18.25 19.65 -4.52
CA LYS A 111 18.04 18.43 -3.72
C LYS A 111 16.96 17.53 -4.31
N LEU A 112 15.86 18.09 -4.82
CA LEU A 112 14.83 17.34 -5.53
C LEU A 112 15.38 16.69 -6.81
N THR A 113 16.18 17.44 -7.58
CA THR A 113 16.82 16.91 -8.79
C THR A 113 17.70 15.71 -8.48
N GLU A 114 18.50 15.78 -7.42
CA GLU A 114 19.37 14.69 -7.00
C GLU A 114 18.55 13.49 -6.46
N ALA A 115 17.54 13.74 -5.62
CA ALA A 115 16.76 12.69 -4.97
C ALA A 115 15.84 11.92 -5.94
N LEU A 116 15.34 12.59 -6.97
CA LEU A 116 14.37 12.04 -7.93
C LEU A 116 14.97 11.81 -9.32
N ASP A 117 16.27 12.08 -9.49
CA ASP A 117 16.94 12.01 -10.80
C ASP A 117 16.16 12.78 -11.88
N ILE A 118 15.86 14.07 -11.60
CA ILE A 118 15.00 14.89 -12.48
C ILE A 118 15.77 15.33 -13.72
N GLU A 119 15.12 15.19 -14.86
CA GLU A 119 15.60 15.68 -16.15
C GLU A 119 14.58 16.60 -16.82
N THR A 120 15.06 17.40 -17.78
CA THR A 120 14.17 18.21 -18.61
C THR A 120 13.17 17.32 -19.35
N GLY A 121 11.90 17.67 -19.28
CA GLY A 121 10.81 16.91 -19.84
C GLY A 121 10.07 16.02 -18.85
N ASP A 122 10.49 15.97 -17.59
CA ASP A 122 9.86 15.17 -16.54
C ASP A 122 8.62 15.86 -15.93
N LEU A 123 7.74 15.04 -15.34
CA LEU A 123 6.64 15.49 -14.48
C LEU A 123 6.83 14.92 -13.08
N VAL A 124 7.04 15.80 -12.11
CA VAL A 124 7.14 15.42 -10.70
C VAL A 124 5.81 15.68 -10.01
N LEU A 125 5.33 14.72 -9.24
CA LEU A 125 4.04 14.78 -8.53
C LEU A 125 4.27 14.48 -7.04
N PHE A 126 3.51 15.14 -6.16
CA PHE A 126 3.72 15.09 -4.72
C PHE A 126 2.42 14.79 -3.97
N ALA A 127 2.56 14.04 -2.87
CA ALA A 127 1.56 13.97 -1.81
C ALA A 127 2.20 14.31 -0.47
N ALA A 128 1.44 14.98 0.40
CA ALA A 128 1.92 15.41 1.71
C ALA A 128 0.82 15.23 2.77
N GLY A 129 1.19 14.61 3.90
CA GLY A 129 0.28 14.29 5.00
C GLY A 129 0.74 13.09 5.79
N PRO A 130 -0.15 12.35 6.47
CA PRO A 130 0.19 11.08 7.11
C PRO A 130 0.79 10.09 6.11
N TRP A 131 1.73 9.25 6.58
CA TRP A 131 2.54 8.41 5.71
C TRP A 131 1.71 7.47 4.81
N GLU A 132 0.81 6.67 5.40
CA GLU A 132 0.04 5.67 4.66
C GLU A 132 -0.91 6.29 3.62
N PRO A 133 -1.74 7.29 3.95
CA PRO A 133 -2.56 8.00 2.96
C PRO A 133 -1.73 8.66 1.86
N SER A 134 -0.57 9.23 2.17
CA SER A 134 0.29 9.86 1.16
C SER A 134 0.86 8.82 0.19
N CYS A 135 1.19 7.62 0.68
CA CYS A 135 1.62 6.51 -0.15
C CYS A 135 0.47 6.02 -1.06
N ASP A 136 -0.74 5.77 -0.52
CA ASP A 136 -1.90 5.31 -1.33
C ASP A 136 -2.27 6.32 -2.42
N ILE A 137 -2.31 7.60 -2.10
CA ILE A 137 -2.58 8.67 -3.09
C ILE A 137 -1.60 8.57 -4.26
N LEU A 138 -0.29 8.56 -3.97
CA LEU A 138 0.72 8.50 -5.04
C LEU A 138 0.76 7.15 -5.75
N GLY A 139 0.45 6.05 -5.06
CA GLY A 139 0.32 4.74 -5.67
C GLY A 139 -0.72 4.71 -6.78
N ARG A 140 -1.89 5.31 -6.55
CA ARG A 140 -2.97 5.43 -7.56
C ARG A 140 -2.60 6.40 -8.68
N VAL A 141 -2.04 7.56 -8.34
CA VAL A 141 -1.55 8.54 -9.33
C VAL A 141 -0.46 7.94 -10.21
N ARG A 142 0.45 7.17 -9.63
CA ARG A 142 1.51 6.44 -10.32
C ARG A 142 0.98 5.47 -11.38
N LEU A 143 -0.04 4.67 -11.02
CA LEU A 143 -0.67 3.74 -11.96
C LEU A 143 -1.35 4.47 -13.12
N GLN A 144 -2.03 5.58 -12.85
CA GLN A 144 -2.65 6.40 -13.89
C GLN A 144 -1.61 7.10 -14.79
N CYS A 145 -0.47 7.53 -14.24
CA CYS A 145 0.64 8.01 -15.07
C CYS A 145 1.14 6.91 -16.01
N ALA A 146 1.31 5.68 -15.50
CA ALA A 146 1.75 4.54 -16.32
C ALA A 146 0.76 4.22 -17.44
N GLU A 147 -0.55 4.34 -17.19
CA GLU A 147 -1.60 4.19 -18.20
C GLU A 147 -1.50 5.27 -19.28
N PHE A 148 -1.45 6.55 -18.92
CA PHE A 148 -1.31 7.65 -19.88
C PHE A 148 -0.04 7.61 -20.70
N MET A 149 1.02 7.05 -20.13
CA MET A 149 2.32 6.87 -20.80
C MET A 149 2.43 5.53 -21.55
N GLU A 150 1.41 4.69 -21.48
CA GLU A 150 1.37 3.34 -22.07
C GLU A 150 2.56 2.45 -21.66
N LEU A 151 3.10 2.59 -20.44
CA LEU A 151 4.34 1.95 -20.00
C LEU A 151 4.26 0.41 -19.96
N LEU A 152 3.07 -0.15 -19.89
CA LEU A 152 2.84 -1.60 -19.83
C LEU A 152 2.26 -2.19 -21.13
N LYS A 153 2.01 -1.39 -22.17
CA LYS A 153 1.26 -1.76 -23.37
C LYS A 153 1.76 -3.07 -24.04
N ASP A 154 3.07 -3.27 -24.11
CA ASP A 154 3.67 -4.46 -24.73
C ASP A 154 4.49 -5.29 -23.75
N ASN A 155 4.37 -5.01 -22.44
CA ASN A 155 5.12 -5.71 -21.41
C ASN A 155 4.48 -7.05 -21.07
N LYS A 156 5.14 -8.16 -21.49
CA LYS A 156 4.70 -9.54 -21.22
C LYS A 156 5.37 -10.18 -20.01
N GLU A 157 6.11 -9.42 -19.25
CA GLU A 157 6.78 -9.91 -18.06
C GLU A 157 5.77 -10.43 -17.02
N ARG A 158 6.16 -11.50 -16.32
CA ARG A 158 5.43 -12.10 -15.21
C ARG A 158 6.23 -11.83 -13.95
N ASP A 159 5.92 -10.73 -13.28
CA ASP A 159 6.59 -10.28 -12.06
C ASP A 159 5.85 -10.80 -10.84
N PHE A 160 6.32 -11.96 -10.32
CA PHE A 160 5.82 -12.52 -9.07
C PHE A 160 6.53 -11.93 -7.87
N LEU A 161 5.76 -11.69 -6.81
CA LEU A 161 6.24 -11.14 -5.55
C LEU A 161 5.48 -11.74 -4.38
N TRP A 162 6.17 -12.06 -3.29
CA TRP A 162 5.57 -12.20 -1.97
C TRP A 162 5.58 -10.87 -1.24
N VAL A 163 4.42 -10.37 -0.84
CA VAL A 163 4.31 -9.29 0.14
C VAL A 163 4.09 -9.93 1.50
N ILE A 164 4.90 -9.56 2.49
CA ILE A 164 4.98 -10.19 3.81
C ILE A 164 4.97 -9.13 4.92
N GLU A 165 4.85 -9.58 6.16
CA GLU A 165 4.92 -8.70 7.34
C GLU A 165 3.89 -7.55 7.30
N PHE A 166 2.65 -7.88 6.99
CA PHE A 166 1.54 -6.94 7.08
C PHE A 166 1.37 -6.43 8.52
N PRO A 167 0.74 -5.27 8.74
CA PRO A 167 0.34 -4.86 10.08
C PRO A 167 -0.57 -5.92 10.72
N LEU A 168 -0.34 -6.21 12.00
CA LEU A 168 -1.15 -7.18 12.76
C LEU A 168 -2.49 -6.59 13.13
N VAL A 169 -2.46 -5.33 13.59
CA VAL A 169 -3.63 -4.57 14.05
C VAL A 169 -3.59 -3.16 13.47
N GLY A 170 -4.75 -2.56 13.30
CA GLY A 170 -4.92 -1.16 12.91
C GLY A 170 -5.87 -0.46 13.88
N TRP A 171 -5.72 0.85 14.02
CA TRP A 171 -6.64 1.66 14.80
C TRP A 171 -7.86 2.05 13.95
N ASP A 172 -9.05 1.73 14.44
CA ASP A 172 -10.30 2.13 13.81
C ASP A 172 -10.79 3.43 14.45
N GLU A 173 -10.80 4.52 13.66
CA GLU A 173 -11.20 5.85 14.13
C GLU A 173 -12.72 5.96 14.37
N GLU A 174 -13.53 5.17 13.71
CA GLU A 174 -15.00 5.20 13.91
C GLU A 174 -15.38 4.43 15.17
N GLU A 175 -14.79 3.25 15.35
CA GLU A 175 -15.06 2.39 16.50
C GLU A 175 -14.16 2.67 17.71
N GLN A 176 -13.15 3.56 17.56
CA GLN A 176 -12.19 3.96 18.61
C GLN A 176 -11.55 2.75 19.30
N ARG A 177 -11.13 1.75 18.53
CA ARG A 177 -10.51 0.52 19.01
C ARG A 177 -9.52 -0.06 18.01
N TRP A 178 -8.68 -0.96 18.51
CA TRP A 178 -7.82 -1.78 17.64
C TRP A 178 -8.65 -2.88 16.97
N VAL A 179 -8.43 -3.06 15.68
CA VAL A 179 -9.01 -4.13 14.86
C VAL A 179 -7.90 -4.97 14.23
N ALA A 180 -8.16 -6.25 14.00
CA ALA A 180 -7.23 -7.09 13.26
C ALA A 180 -7.27 -6.71 11.77
N ILE A 181 -6.12 -6.52 11.16
CA ILE A 181 -6.06 -6.19 9.71
C ILE A 181 -6.54 -7.37 8.87
N HIS A 182 -6.21 -8.60 9.23
CA HIS A 182 -6.70 -9.81 8.55
C HIS A 182 -7.79 -10.51 9.38
N HIS A 183 -7.38 -11.14 10.46
CA HIS A 183 -8.31 -11.82 11.40
C HIS A 183 -7.60 -12.13 12.73
N PRO A 184 -8.38 -12.39 13.82
CA PRO A 184 -7.82 -12.52 15.17
C PRO A 184 -6.97 -13.79 15.40
N PHE A 185 -6.85 -14.68 14.44
CA PHE A 185 -6.03 -15.89 14.54
C PHE A 185 -4.68 -15.76 13.82
N THR A 186 -4.37 -14.60 13.24
CA THR A 186 -3.10 -14.33 12.59
C THR A 186 -1.99 -14.19 13.62
N ARG A 187 -0.90 -14.94 13.43
CA ARG A 187 0.25 -14.89 14.33
C ARG A 187 1.08 -13.61 14.10
N PRO A 188 1.51 -12.92 15.16
CA PRO A 188 2.54 -11.88 15.03
C PRO A 188 3.89 -12.48 14.59
N VAL A 189 4.77 -11.67 14.03
CA VAL A 189 6.17 -12.07 13.87
C VAL A 189 6.80 -12.31 15.24
N LYS A 190 7.81 -13.18 15.30
CA LYS A 190 8.39 -13.63 16.56
C LYS A 190 8.94 -12.49 17.43
N GLU A 191 9.48 -11.47 16.78
CA GLU A 191 10.05 -10.29 17.43
C GLU A 191 8.97 -9.43 18.13
N ASP A 192 7.73 -9.51 17.66
CA ASP A 192 6.62 -8.70 18.17
C ASP A 192 5.69 -9.48 19.13
N GLU A 193 5.90 -10.81 19.32
CA GLU A 193 5.08 -11.63 20.22
C GLU A 193 5.07 -11.10 21.66
N GLN A 194 6.24 -10.69 22.18
CA GLN A 194 6.34 -10.19 23.55
C GLN A 194 5.61 -8.86 23.75
N LYS A 195 5.60 -7.98 22.76
CA LYS A 195 4.83 -6.73 22.80
C LYS A 195 3.33 -7.02 22.91
N LEU A 196 2.83 -7.96 22.10
CA LEU A 196 1.42 -8.36 22.15
C LEU A 196 1.07 -8.97 23.52
N LEU A 197 1.92 -9.86 24.06
CA LEU A 197 1.74 -10.49 25.37
C LEU A 197 1.75 -9.48 26.52
N SER A 198 2.58 -8.44 26.44
CA SER A 198 2.64 -7.36 27.44
C SER A 198 1.50 -6.33 27.29
N GLY A 199 0.69 -6.41 26.23
CA GLY A 199 -0.37 -5.46 25.92
C GLY A 199 0.13 -4.16 25.30
N GLU A 200 1.36 -4.13 24.79
CA GLU A 200 1.92 -3.00 24.06
C GLU A 200 1.43 -3.04 22.61
N LEU A 201 0.39 -2.24 22.33
CA LEU A 201 -0.26 -2.19 21.01
C LEU A 201 0.22 -0.98 20.22
N SER A 202 0.57 -1.21 18.98
CA SER A 202 0.86 -0.16 17.99
C SER A 202 0.60 -0.66 16.57
N ALA A 203 0.44 0.25 15.64
CA ALA A 203 0.33 -0.05 14.21
C ALA A 203 1.62 -0.68 13.62
N ASP A 204 2.73 -0.64 14.38
CA ASP A 204 4.00 -1.25 13.96
C ASP A 204 4.11 -2.75 14.28
N LEU A 205 3.13 -3.33 14.98
CA LEU A 205 3.07 -4.77 15.21
C LEU A 205 2.87 -5.50 13.87
N ARG A 206 3.75 -6.43 13.55
CA ARG A 206 3.76 -7.14 12.27
C ARG A 206 3.17 -8.53 12.39
N ALA A 207 2.44 -8.92 11.36
CA ALA A 207 1.84 -10.23 11.21
C ALA A 207 2.69 -11.17 10.38
N GLN A 208 2.65 -12.47 10.67
CA GLN A 208 3.11 -13.52 9.76
C GLN A 208 2.03 -13.78 8.68
N ALA A 209 1.56 -12.72 8.05
CA ALA A 209 0.67 -12.74 6.90
C ALA A 209 1.49 -12.54 5.62
N TYR A 210 0.99 -13.11 4.52
CA TYR A 210 1.67 -13.07 3.23
C TYR A 210 0.68 -13.17 2.09
N ASP A 211 0.92 -12.35 1.05
CA ASP A 211 0.18 -12.38 -0.21
C ASP A 211 1.14 -12.67 -1.36
N VAL A 212 0.66 -13.46 -2.33
CA VAL A 212 1.33 -13.63 -3.62
C VAL A 212 0.72 -12.65 -4.61
N VAL A 213 1.58 -11.79 -5.15
CA VAL A 213 1.23 -10.76 -6.13
C VAL A 213 1.82 -11.11 -7.48
N LEU A 214 1.06 -10.93 -8.54
CA LEU A 214 1.52 -11.00 -9.93
C LEU A 214 1.08 -9.75 -10.67
N ASN A 215 2.04 -8.98 -11.20
CA ASN A 215 1.75 -7.84 -12.06
C ASN A 215 0.72 -6.87 -11.44
N GLY A 216 0.92 -6.46 -10.19
CA GLY A 216 0.01 -5.54 -9.49
C GLY A 216 -1.33 -6.15 -9.03
N THR A 217 -1.50 -7.46 -9.16
CA THR A 217 -2.71 -8.17 -8.77
C THR A 217 -2.39 -9.19 -7.68
N GLU A 218 -3.08 -9.13 -6.55
CA GLU A 218 -3.06 -10.19 -5.53
C GLU A 218 -3.71 -11.45 -6.09
N LEU A 219 -2.94 -12.52 -6.21
CA LEU A 219 -3.45 -13.83 -6.63
C LEU A 219 -4.02 -14.65 -5.48
N GLY A 220 -3.58 -14.36 -4.28
CA GLY A 220 -4.03 -15.01 -3.07
C GLY A 220 -3.13 -14.72 -1.91
N GLY A 221 -3.58 -15.10 -0.73
CA GLY A 221 -2.87 -14.81 0.50
C GLY A 221 -3.18 -15.80 1.61
N GLY A 222 -2.49 -15.63 2.71
CA GLY A 222 -2.64 -16.46 3.88
C GLY A 222 -1.85 -15.95 5.08
N SER A 223 -1.80 -16.76 6.12
CA SER A 223 -1.00 -16.45 7.30
C SER A 223 -0.61 -17.68 8.07
N ILE A 224 0.44 -17.56 8.86
CA ILE A 224 0.70 -18.47 9.97
C ILE A 224 -0.28 -18.13 11.09
N ARG A 225 -0.81 -19.17 11.74
CA ARG A 225 -1.86 -19.05 12.76
C ARG A 225 -1.27 -19.08 14.16
N ILE A 226 -1.93 -18.40 15.08
CA ILE A 226 -1.69 -18.58 16.51
C ILE A 226 -2.18 -19.98 16.87
N HIS A 227 -1.38 -20.74 17.60
CA HIS A 227 -1.73 -22.06 18.12
C HIS A 227 -1.47 -22.17 19.63
N GLU A 228 -0.81 -21.17 20.22
CA GLU A 228 -0.61 -21.08 21.66
C GLU A 228 -1.79 -20.31 22.32
N ARG A 229 -2.30 -20.89 23.40
CA ARG A 229 -3.47 -20.36 24.10
C ARG A 229 -3.23 -18.93 24.67
N ASP A 230 -2.06 -18.71 25.27
CA ASP A 230 -1.76 -17.43 25.91
C ASP A 230 -1.63 -16.30 24.87
N LEU A 231 -1.00 -16.59 23.74
CA LEU A 231 -0.86 -15.64 22.63
C LEU A 231 -2.22 -15.33 21.99
N GLN A 232 -3.10 -16.33 21.85
CA GLN A 232 -4.46 -16.13 21.35
C GLN A 232 -5.31 -15.28 22.32
N SER A 233 -5.17 -15.53 23.61
CA SER A 233 -5.87 -14.73 24.64
C SER A 233 -5.39 -13.28 24.64
N ALA A 234 -4.10 -13.05 24.49
CA ALA A 234 -3.53 -11.70 24.34
C ALA A 234 -4.07 -10.99 23.10
N MET A 235 -4.17 -11.69 21.96
CA MET A 235 -4.74 -11.12 20.74
C MET A 235 -6.21 -10.75 20.90
N PHE A 236 -7.05 -11.60 21.50
CA PHE A 236 -8.44 -11.25 21.77
C PHE A 236 -8.56 -10.04 22.68
N LYS A 237 -7.75 -9.99 23.75
CA LYS A 237 -7.72 -8.83 24.66
C LYS A 237 -7.30 -7.56 23.94
N ALA A 238 -6.33 -7.64 23.03
CA ALA A 238 -5.89 -6.50 22.21
C ALA A 238 -7.01 -5.93 21.34
N LEU A 239 -7.89 -6.81 20.84
CA LEU A 239 -9.04 -6.44 20.01
C LEU A 239 -10.29 -6.08 20.81
N GLY A 240 -10.21 -6.08 22.15
CA GLY A 240 -11.36 -5.80 23.03
C GLY A 240 -12.41 -6.93 23.05
N ILE A 241 -12.06 -8.14 22.60
CA ILE A 241 -12.94 -9.31 22.62
C ILE A 241 -12.87 -9.94 24.00
N THR A 242 -13.99 -9.98 24.71
CA THR A 242 -14.08 -10.62 26.06
C THR A 242 -14.00 -12.13 25.94
N GLU A 243 -13.67 -12.81 27.06
CA GLU A 243 -13.65 -14.28 27.10
C GLU A 243 -15.03 -14.89 26.77
N GLU A 244 -16.11 -14.24 27.18
CA GLU A 244 -17.48 -14.67 26.89
C GLU A 244 -17.76 -14.59 25.38
N GLN A 245 -17.46 -13.44 24.75
CA GLN A 245 -17.59 -13.24 23.31
C GLN A 245 -16.71 -14.22 22.52
N ALA A 246 -15.46 -14.41 22.94
CA ALA A 246 -14.55 -15.37 22.32
C ALA A 246 -15.11 -16.81 22.38
N ARG A 247 -15.69 -17.21 23.53
CA ARG A 247 -16.32 -18.51 23.66
C ARG A 247 -17.57 -18.65 22.84
N GLU A 248 -18.42 -17.65 22.78
CA GLU A 248 -19.64 -17.67 21.97
C GLU A 248 -19.32 -17.82 20.47
N GLN A 249 -18.36 -17.04 19.99
CA GLN A 249 -18.03 -16.98 18.56
C GLN A 249 -17.08 -18.11 18.12
N PHE A 250 -16.10 -18.46 18.94
CA PHE A 250 -14.97 -19.31 18.58
C PHE A 250 -14.76 -20.51 19.52
N GLY A 251 -15.71 -20.78 20.44
CA GLY A 251 -15.58 -21.82 21.46
C GLY A 251 -15.16 -23.16 20.91
N HIS A 252 -15.72 -23.59 19.78
CA HIS A 252 -15.39 -24.86 19.12
C HIS A 252 -13.91 -24.94 18.68
N ILE A 253 -13.31 -23.82 18.22
CA ILE A 253 -11.88 -23.76 17.84
C ILE A 253 -11.02 -23.74 19.10
N LEU A 254 -11.40 -22.92 20.11
CA LEU A 254 -10.66 -22.81 21.34
C LEU A 254 -10.64 -24.13 22.13
N ASP A 255 -11.75 -24.86 22.13
CA ASP A 255 -11.84 -26.17 22.76
C ASP A 255 -10.96 -27.19 21.99
N ALA A 256 -10.99 -27.19 20.66
CA ALA A 256 -10.12 -28.03 19.84
C ALA A 256 -8.62 -27.74 20.11
N PHE A 257 -8.26 -26.46 20.23
CA PHE A 257 -6.88 -26.03 20.54
C PHE A 257 -6.42 -26.43 21.95
N SER A 258 -7.36 -26.64 22.89
CA SER A 258 -7.02 -27.10 24.24
C SER A 258 -6.44 -28.54 24.26
N PHE A 259 -6.68 -29.31 23.21
CA PHE A 259 -6.10 -30.66 23.03
C PHE A 259 -4.72 -30.64 22.37
N GLY A 260 -4.20 -29.47 22.01
CA GLY A 260 -2.90 -29.27 21.39
C GLY A 260 -3.00 -29.07 19.88
N ALA A 261 -3.00 -27.80 19.43
CA ALA A 261 -2.91 -27.49 18.02
C ALA A 261 -1.44 -27.50 17.54
N PRO A 262 -1.11 -28.13 16.39
CA PRO A 262 0.21 -28.00 15.82
C PRO A 262 0.42 -26.59 15.26
N PRO A 263 1.68 -26.14 15.05
CA PRO A 263 1.94 -25.01 14.19
C PRO A 263 1.31 -25.23 12.82
N HIS A 264 0.53 -24.26 12.35
CA HIS A 264 -0.19 -24.37 11.09
C HIS A 264 -0.33 -23.01 10.41
N GLY A 265 -0.61 -23.05 9.15
CA GLY A 265 -0.88 -21.91 8.29
C GLY A 265 -1.54 -22.36 7.02
N GLY A 266 -1.84 -21.46 6.12
CA GLY A 266 -2.48 -21.80 4.87
C GLY A 266 -2.38 -20.68 3.84
N LEU A 267 -2.71 -21.01 2.60
CA LEU A 267 -2.77 -20.11 1.47
C LEU A 267 -4.07 -20.38 0.71
N ALA A 268 -4.82 -19.33 0.41
CA ALA A 268 -5.95 -19.38 -0.50
C ALA A 268 -5.62 -18.62 -1.78
N LEU A 269 -5.82 -19.27 -2.92
CA LEU A 269 -5.63 -18.65 -4.23
C LEU A 269 -6.98 -18.25 -4.83
N GLY A 270 -7.06 -17.03 -5.38
CA GLY A 270 -8.23 -16.56 -6.12
C GLY A 270 -8.28 -17.22 -7.50
N LEU A 271 -9.04 -18.30 -7.63
CA LEU A 271 -9.12 -19.07 -8.89
C LEU A 271 -9.51 -18.19 -10.07
N ASP A 272 -10.51 -17.33 -9.90
CA ASP A 272 -10.98 -16.45 -10.98
C ASP A 272 -9.89 -15.45 -11.41
N ARG A 273 -9.13 -14.90 -10.46
CA ARG A 273 -7.99 -14.03 -10.77
C ARG A 273 -6.89 -14.79 -11.52
N LEU A 274 -6.61 -16.01 -11.09
CA LEU A 274 -5.61 -16.85 -11.78
C LEU A 274 -6.03 -17.16 -13.22
N VAL A 275 -7.29 -17.54 -13.44
CA VAL A 275 -7.85 -17.79 -14.77
C VAL A 275 -7.83 -16.51 -15.62
N MET A 276 -8.25 -15.37 -15.07
CA MET A 276 -8.17 -14.06 -15.72
C MET A 276 -6.75 -13.77 -16.23
N MET A 277 -5.74 -13.98 -15.38
CA MET A 277 -4.33 -13.75 -15.75
C MET A 277 -3.82 -14.73 -16.81
N ILE A 278 -4.25 -16.01 -16.77
CA ILE A 278 -3.89 -17.03 -17.78
C ILE A 278 -4.53 -16.68 -19.12
N CYS A 279 -5.78 -16.26 -19.13
CA CYS A 279 -6.54 -15.89 -20.33
C CYS A 279 -6.17 -14.49 -20.85
N ASN A 280 -5.37 -13.73 -20.10
CA ASN A 280 -5.05 -12.33 -20.39
C ASN A 280 -6.31 -11.47 -20.55
N ALA A 281 -7.34 -11.75 -19.73
CA ALA A 281 -8.59 -11.01 -19.66
C ALA A 281 -8.42 -9.75 -18.79
N GLU A 282 -9.19 -8.70 -19.06
CA GLU A 282 -9.10 -7.44 -18.34
C GLU A 282 -9.89 -7.46 -17.02
N SER A 283 -10.89 -8.35 -16.92
CA SER A 283 -11.76 -8.45 -15.76
C SER A 283 -12.10 -9.90 -15.43
N ILE A 284 -12.24 -10.21 -14.13
CA ILE A 284 -12.74 -11.51 -13.66
C ILE A 284 -14.15 -11.82 -14.22
N ARG A 285 -14.92 -10.80 -14.60
CA ARG A 285 -16.24 -10.98 -15.20
C ARG A 285 -16.19 -11.72 -16.55
N GLU A 286 -15.09 -11.65 -17.25
CA GLU A 286 -14.90 -12.34 -18.53
C GLU A 286 -14.63 -13.84 -18.36
N VAL A 287 -14.24 -14.26 -17.16
CA VAL A 287 -13.89 -15.67 -16.86
C VAL A 287 -14.87 -16.34 -15.90
N ILE A 288 -15.85 -15.60 -15.37
CA ILE A 288 -16.93 -16.13 -14.53
C ILE A 288 -18.17 -16.38 -15.41
N ALA A 289 -18.73 -17.60 -15.34
CA ALA A 289 -19.85 -18.01 -16.17
C ALA A 289 -21.13 -17.15 -15.97
N PHE A 290 -21.37 -16.69 -14.74
CA PHE A 290 -22.55 -15.89 -14.38
C PHE A 290 -22.17 -14.75 -13.45
N PRO A 291 -21.45 -13.72 -13.98
CA PRO A 291 -20.99 -12.60 -13.16
C PRO A 291 -22.16 -11.80 -12.63
N LYS A 292 -22.14 -11.52 -11.33
CA LYS A 292 -23.19 -10.73 -10.66
C LYS A 292 -22.78 -9.26 -10.57
N ASN A 293 -23.76 -8.36 -10.61
CA ASN A 293 -23.57 -6.96 -10.27
C ASN A 293 -23.60 -6.75 -8.74
N ASN A 294 -23.41 -5.50 -8.30
CA ASN A 294 -23.40 -5.16 -6.86
C ASN A 294 -24.74 -5.44 -6.14
N ARG A 295 -25.81 -5.72 -6.88
CA ARG A 295 -27.15 -6.10 -6.33
C ARG A 295 -27.39 -7.60 -6.36
N GLY A 296 -26.40 -8.39 -6.77
CA GLY A 296 -26.52 -9.84 -6.88
C GLY A 296 -27.34 -10.32 -8.09
N ALA A 297 -27.68 -9.42 -9.01
CA ALA A 297 -28.36 -9.75 -10.26
C ALA A 297 -27.36 -9.95 -11.41
N ASP A 298 -27.79 -10.68 -12.46
CA ASP A 298 -27.04 -10.91 -13.69
C ASP A 298 -26.89 -9.62 -14.51
#